data_d15fb0403144eca572dced9aec4bef16
#
_entry.id   d15fb0403144eca572dced9aec4bef16
#
_cell.length_a   1.000
_cell.length_b   1.000
_cell.length_c   1.000
_cell.angle_alpha   90.00
_cell.angle_beta   90.00
_cell.angle_gamma   90.00
#
_symmetry.space_group_name_H-M   'P 1'
#
loop_
_entity.id
_entity.type
_entity.pdbx_description
1 polymer ?
#
loop_
_entity_poly.entity_id
_entity_poly.type
_entity_poly.pdbx_seq_one_letter_code
_entity_poly.pdbx_strand_id
1 'polypeptide(L)'
;MKTLIRNFSYTFRRFFAASVLNIVGLSIAFSSFFVIMTQIDYDYNFNKGYKDYKKIFRVEVYSDNEWTEIAPRPILELISSSSPHILSSSIITYTVSNQDFNINGHIFNEKVQKGFGNFLETFQPQMLCGSTSNLNFPNMVLIPESMAIRFYGQIDVIGKSVTTENTTYTIGGVYKDFPKNSEFENNIFTQLPQKENQNKWGNWNYYCYLRLDHPNNVKEIEELSTQKLQKVDNNIKNLFDKTNPIRLTPLTETHFSVINKNNANRSTIYLLLSISLLIVIIASINFMNFSLAEAPMRIKKY
;
A
#
# COMPACT_ATOMS: atom_id res chain seq x y z
N MET A 1 15.64 5.03 -47.03
CA MET A 1 14.79 5.87 -46.18
C MET A 1 13.87 6.80 -46.99
N LYS A 2 14.33 7.62 -47.93
CA LYS A 2 13.47 8.51 -48.75
C LYS A 2 12.37 7.78 -49.56
N THR A 3 12.63 6.59 -50.07
CA THR A 3 11.64 5.78 -50.84
C THR A 3 10.52 5.23 -49.95
N LEU A 4 10.86 4.81 -48.74
CA LEU A 4 9.87 4.32 -47.74
C LEU A 4 8.91 5.44 -47.31
N ILE A 5 9.43 6.61 -47.01
CA ILE A 5 8.63 7.78 -46.62
C ILE A 5 7.72 8.22 -47.77
N ARG A 6 8.22 8.26 -49.03
CA ARG A 6 7.44 8.60 -50.21
C ARG A 6 6.31 7.61 -50.43
N ASN A 7 6.58 6.31 -50.34
CA ASN A 7 5.56 5.26 -50.51
C ASN A 7 4.50 5.32 -49.38
N PHE A 8 4.92 5.55 -48.15
CA PHE A 8 4.00 5.76 -47.01
C PHE A 8 3.08 6.95 -47.27
N SER A 9 3.63 8.12 -47.61
CA SER A 9 2.85 9.33 -47.86
C SER A 9 1.86 9.16 -49.02
N TYR A 10 2.23 8.42 -50.08
CA TYR A 10 1.34 8.12 -51.19
C TYR A 10 0.18 7.20 -50.79
N THR A 11 0.47 6.11 -50.07
CA THR A 11 -0.54 5.15 -49.55
C THR A 11 -1.47 5.85 -48.60
N PHE A 12 -0.93 6.64 -47.66
CA PHE A 12 -1.71 7.39 -46.68
C PHE A 12 -2.69 8.37 -47.34
N ARG A 13 -2.25 9.13 -48.34
CA ARG A 13 -3.14 10.07 -49.07
C ARG A 13 -4.21 9.37 -49.88
N ARG A 14 -3.89 8.23 -50.49
CA ARG A 14 -4.82 7.47 -51.36
C ARG A 14 -5.92 6.78 -50.54
N PHE A 15 -5.59 6.30 -49.35
CA PHE A 15 -6.50 5.59 -48.45
C PHE A 15 -6.63 6.33 -47.12
N PHE A 16 -6.76 7.64 -47.17
CA PHE A 16 -6.66 8.52 -45.99
C PHE A 16 -7.60 8.09 -44.85
N ALA A 17 -8.91 7.95 -45.12
CA ALA A 17 -9.89 7.58 -44.11
C ALA A 17 -9.59 6.22 -43.44
N ALA A 18 -9.24 5.20 -44.24
CA ALA A 18 -8.92 3.88 -43.71
C ALA A 18 -7.59 3.87 -42.95
N SER A 19 -6.58 4.59 -43.42
CA SER A 19 -5.29 4.72 -42.73
C SER A 19 -5.44 5.45 -41.39
N VAL A 20 -6.21 6.55 -41.35
CA VAL A 20 -6.49 7.29 -40.13
C VAL A 20 -7.26 6.43 -39.14
N LEU A 21 -8.33 5.74 -39.61
CA LEU A 21 -9.12 4.86 -38.75
C LEU A 21 -8.28 3.74 -38.13
N ASN A 22 -7.35 3.16 -38.91
CA ASN A 22 -6.47 2.10 -38.44
C ASN A 22 -5.44 2.63 -37.42
N ILE A 23 -4.82 3.80 -37.67
CA ILE A 23 -3.88 4.42 -36.74
C ILE A 23 -4.59 4.79 -35.41
N VAL A 24 -5.77 5.41 -35.49
CA VAL A 24 -6.55 5.80 -34.31
C VAL A 24 -6.98 4.54 -33.54
N GLY A 25 -7.49 3.52 -34.21
CA GLY A 25 -7.90 2.26 -33.57
C GLY A 25 -6.74 1.57 -32.86
N LEU A 26 -5.57 1.49 -33.53
CA LEU A 26 -4.38 0.89 -32.95
C LEU A 26 -3.85 1.74 -31.76
N SER A 27 -3.89 3.07 -31.87
CA SER A 27 -3.47 3.97 -30.80
C SER A 27 -4.35 3.82 -29.57
N ILE A 28 -5.67 3.73 -29.71
CA ILE A 28 -6.62 3.50 -28.62
C ILE A 28 -6.36 2.14 -27.97
N ALA A 29 -6.15 1.09 -28.80
CA ALA A 29 -5.88 -0.25 -28.30
C ALA A 29 -4.61 -0.31 -27.44
N PHE A 30 -3.51 0.25 -27.93
CA PHE A 30 -2.27 0.30 -27.15
C PHE A 30 -2.38 1.19 -25.92
N SER A 31 -3.04 2.34 -26.00
CA SER A 31 -3.24 3.21 -24.84
C SER A 31 -4.04 2.50 -23.74
N SER A 32 -5.13 1.82 -24.12
CA SER A 32 -5.93 1.02 -23.19
C SER A 32 -5.12 -0.12 -22.56
N PHE A 33 -4.33 -0.83 -23.38
CA PHE A 33 -3.43 -1.88 -22.88
C PHE A 33 -2.44 -1.33 -21.85
N PHE A 34 -1.77 -0.21 -22.13
CA PHE A 34 -0.81 0.40 -21.20
C PHE A 34 -1.46 0.82 -19.90
N VAL A 35 -2.65 1.44 -19.93
CA VAL A 35 -3.38 1.83 -18.72
C VAL A 35 -3.70 0.60 -17.86
N ILE A 36 -4.21 -0.47 -18.46
CA ILE A 36 -4.53 -1.71 -17.76
C ILE A 36 -3.27 -2.35 -17.19
N MET A 37 -2.17 -2.42 -17.96
CA MET A 37 -0.91 -2.97 -17.47
C MET A 37 -0.31 -2.15 -16.31
N THR A 38 -0.45 -0.84 -16.33
CA THR A 38 -0.02 0.03 -15.22
C THR A 38 -0.83 -0.26 -13.95
N GLN A 39 -2.15 -0.47 -14.06
CA GLN A 39 -2.97 -0.85 -12.92
C GLN A 39 -2.59 -2.23 -12.38
N ILE A 40 -2.36 -3.21 -13.25
CA ILE A 40 -1.92 -4.55 -12.86
C ILE A 40 -0.57 -4.49 -12.13
N ASP A 41 0.38 -3.71 -12.65
CA ASP A 41 1.70 -3.52 -12.04
C ASP A 41 1.56 -2.86 -10.66
N TYR A 42 0.71 -1.85 -10.52
CA TYR A 42 0.41 -1.19 -9.25
C TYR A 42 -0.11 -2.19 -8.20
N ASP A 43 -1.14 -2.97 -8.54
CA ASP A 43 -1.76 -3.92 -7.62
C ASP A 43 -0.82 -5.08 -7.28
N TYR A 44 -0.11 -5.61 -8.29
CA TYR A 44 0.79 -6.76 -8.11
C TYR A 44 2.03 -6.42 -7.28
N ASN A 45 2.50 -5.18 -7.37
CA ASN A 45 3.67 -4.69 -6.63
C ASN A 45 3.29 -3.94 -5.34
N PHE A 46 2.02 -4.00 -4.91
CA PHE A 46 1.59 -3.37 -3.68
C PHE A 46 2.38 -3.91 -2.48
N ASN A 47 2.85 -3.02 -1.62
CA ASN A 47 3.65 -3.30 -0.42
C ASN A 47 5.05 -3.90 -0.66
N LYS A 48 5.51 -4.09 -1.90
CA LYS A 48 6.85 -4.62 -2.17
C LYS A 48 7.97 -3.60 -2.01
N GLY A 49 7.64 -2.33 -1.80
CA GLY A 49 8.62 -1.25 -1.57
C GLY A 49 9.22 -1.24 -0.17
N TYR A 50 8.65 -1.96 0.80
CA TYR A 50 9.21 -2.05 2.15
C TYR A 50 10.41 -2.99 2.22
N LYS A 51 11.39 -2.60 3.06
CA LYS A 51 12.51 -3.50 3.38
C LYS A 51 11.98 -4.76 4.07
N ASP A 52 12.47 -5.91 3.66
CA ASP A 52 12.06 -7.21 4.23
C ASP A 52 10.54 -7.48 4.16
N TYR A 53 9.82 -6.90 3.18
CA TYR A 53 8.36 -7.03 3.05
C TYR A 53 7.83 -8.46 3.13
N LYS A 54 8.64 -9.46 2.72
CA LYS A 54 8.30 -10.90 2.82
C LYS A 54 8.24 -11.42 4.24
N LYS A 55 8.83 -10.69 5.20
CA LYS A 55 8.86 -11.04 6.63
C LYS A 55 7.81 -10.27 7.44
N ILE A 56 7.06 -9.37 6.81
CA ILE A 56 6.03 -8.56 7.47
C ILE A 56 4.67 -9.19 7.24
N PHE A 57 3.93 -9.33 8.33
CA PHE A 57 2.59 -9.92 8.35
C PHE A 57 1.62 -9.02 9.10
N ARG A 58 0.39 -8.90 8.60
CA ARG A 58 -0.72 -8.28 9.32
C ARG A 58 -1.38 -9.32 10.20
N VAL A 59 -1.66 -8.94 11.45
CA VAL A 59 -2.44 -9.76 12.37
C VAL A 59 -3.92 -9.59 12.00
N GLU A 60 -4.62 -10.71 11.84
CA GLU A 60 -6.05 -10.77 11.66
C GLU A 60 -6.65 -11.67 12.74
N VAL A 61 -7.79 -11.25 13.26
CA VAL A 61 -8.48 -11.92 14.37
C VAL A 61 -9.86 -12.33 13.91
N TYR A 62 -10.30 -13.54 14.30
CA TYR A 62 -11.65 -14.03 14.02
C TYR A 62 -12.55 -13.69 15.21
N SER A 63 -13.58 -12.89 14.98
CA SER A 63 -14.59 -12.50 15.97
C SER A 63 -15.94 -12.27 15.27
N ASP A 64 -17.04 -12.51 15.97
CA ASP A 64 -18.39 -12.32 15.43
C ASP A 64 -18.63 -13.03 14.08
N ASN A 65 -18.09 -14.24 13.95
CA ASN A 65 -18.17 -15.08 12.73
C ASN A 65 -17.44 -14.52 11.50
N GLU A 66 -16.59 -13.49 11.64
CA GLU A 66 -15.84 -12.89 10.55
C GLU A 66 -14.35 -12.69 10.93
N TRP A 67 -13.49 -12.66 9.91
CA TRP A 67 -12.14 -12.22 10.08
C TRP A 67 -12.09 -10.70 10.06
N THR A 68 -11.38 -10.10 11.00
CA THR A 68 -11.13 -8.66 11.07
C THR A 68 -9.65 -8.37 11.18
N GLU A 69 -9.24 -7.24 10.61
CA GLU A 69 -7.87 -6.73 10.65
C GLU A 69 -7.62 -5.81 11.85
N ILE A 70 -8.68 -5.45 12.57
CA ILE A 70 -8.59 -4.62 13.76
C ILE A 70 -8.82 -5.46 15.02
N ALA A 71 -8.13 -5.09 16.09
CA ALA A 71 -8.33 -5.73 17.38
C ALA A 71 -8.03 -4.76 18.55
N PRO A 72 -8.49 -5.08 19.77
CA PRO A 72 -8.11 -4.34 20.96
C PRO A 72 -6.60 -4.41 21.25
N ARG A 73 -6.05 -3.29 21.71
CA ARG A 73 -4.62 -3.19 22.07
C ARG A 73 -4.12 -4.34 22.94
N PRO A 74 -4.79 -4.75 24.05
CA PRO A 74 -4.29 -5.82 24.91
C PRO A 74 -4.12 -7.15 24.18
N ILE A 75 -5.02 -7.46 23.23
CA ILE A 75 -4.93 -8.67 22.39
C ILE A 75 -3.71 -8.59 21.50
N LEU A 76 -3.49 -7.45 20.85
CA LEU A 76 -2.36 -7.25 19.95
C LEU A 76 -1.00 -7.27 20.68
N GLU A 77 -0.92 -6.70 21.88
CA GLU A 77 0.28 -6.77 22.73
C GLU A 77 0.58 -8.22 23.17
N LEU A 78 -0.47 -8.98 23.48
CA LEU A 78 -0.34 -10.39 23.83
C LEU A 78 0.19 -11.21 22.63
N ILE A 79 -0.34 -10.98 21.45
CA ILE A 79 0.14 -11.61 20.21
C ILE A 79 1.57 -11.19 19.91
N SER A 80 1.88 -9.89 19.99
CA SER A 80 3.22 -9.34 19.74
C SER A 80 4.30 -9.93 20.64
N SER A 81 3.92 -10.38 21.83
CA SER A 81 4.83 -11.03 22.79
C SER A 81 4.75 -12.55 22.81
N SER A 82 4.06 -13.18 21.86
CA SER A 82 3.76 -14.62 21.89
C SER A 82 4.95 -15.52 21.58
N SER A 83 5.89 -15.06 20.75
CA SER A 83 7.01 -15.88 20.28
C SER A 83 8.30 -15.05 20.17
N PRO A 84 9.47 -15.67 20.40
CA PRO A 84 10.77 -15.04 20.16
C PRO A 84 11.07 -14.84 18.68
N HIS A 85 10.32 -15.47 17.77
CA HIS A 85 10.43 -15.29 16.32
C HIS A 85 9.85 -13.97 15.80
N ILE A 86 9.20 -13.18 16.68
CA ILE A 86 8.71 -11.85 16.38
C ILE A 86 9.81 -10.84 16.69
N LEU A 87 10.42 -10.28 15.64
CA LEU A 87 11.52 -9.31 15.78
C LEU A 87 11.03 -7.92 16.19
N SER A 88 9.89 -7.50 15.66
CA SER A 88 9.25 -6.23 15.99
C SER A 88 7.76 -6.28 15.72
N SER A 89 7.02 -5.41 16.39
CA SER A 89 5.58 -5.25 16.19
C SER A 89 5.23 -3.78 16.02
N SER A 90 4.19 -3.53 15.23
CA SER A 90 3.64 -2.21 14.95
C SER A 90 2.16 -2.22 15.30
N ILE A 91 1.78 -1.59 16.41
CA ILE A 91 0.39 -1.40 16.80
C ILE A 91 0.03 0.05 16.52
N ILE A 92 -0.87 0.28 15.58
CA ILE A 92 -1.26 1.60 15.07
C ILE A 92 -2.77 1.79 15.10
N THR A 93 -3.23 3.03 15.15
CA THR A 93 -4.67 3.33 15.08
C THR A 93 -5.25 2.91 13.73
N TYR A 94 -6.48 2.37 13.76
CA TYR A 94 -7.26 2.10 12.57
C TYR A 94 -7.54 3.37 11.75
N THR A 95 -7.84 4.47 12.46
CA THR A 95 -8.17 5.76 11.83
C THR A 95 -6.96 6.66 11.72
N VAL A 96 -6.81 7.26 10.55
CA VAL A 96 -5.91 8.40 10.32
C VAL A 96 -6.71 9.68 10.54
N SER A 97 -6.20 10.62 11.33
CA SER A 97 -6.87 11.89 11.61
C SER A 97 -6.23 13.04 10.85
N ASN A 98 -7.04 13.93 10.30
CA ASN A 98 -6.56 15.21 9.79
C ASN A 98 -6.34 16.18 10.95
N GLN A 99 -5.21 16.89 10.93
CA GLN A 99 -4.88 17.91 11.91
C GLN A 99 -4.31 19.15 11.21
N ASP A 100 -4.64 20.32 11.74
CA ASP A 100 -4.10 21.58 11.26
C ASP A 100 -2.79 21.89 11.98
N PHE A 101 -1.72 22.04 11.23
CA PHE A 101 -0.38 22.39 11.71
C PHE A 101 -0.06 23.82 11.34
N ASN A 102 0.27 24.64 12.34
CA ASN A 102 0.81 25.97 12.12
C ASN A 102 2.34 25.88 12.04
N ILE A 103 2.88 26.29 10.91
CA ILE A 103 4.30 26.30 10.63
C ILE A 103 4.65 27.70 10.10
N ASN A 104 5.39 28.47 10.87
CA ASN A 104 5.77 29.83 10.52
C ASN A 104 4.59 30.74 10.14
N GLY A 105 3.42 30.56 10.78
CA GLY A 105 2.21 31.33 10.51
C GLY A 105 1.34 30.81 9.34
N HIS A 106 1.78 29.77 8.66
CA HIS A 106 0.99 29.07 7.64
C HIS A 106 0.33 27.81 8.21
N ILE A 107 -0.95 27.61 7.89
CA ILE A 107 -1.71 26.42 8.33
C ILE A 107 -1.69 25.38 7.22
N PHE A 108 -1.29 24.15 7.58
CA PHE A 108 -1.30 22.98 6.71
C PHE A 108 -2.20 21.92 7.32
N ASN A 109 -3.19 21.43 6.56
CA ASN A 109 -4.06 20.33 6.97
C ASN A 109 -3.43 19.01 6.53
N GLU A 110 -2.94 18.22 7.49
CA GLU A 110 -2.16 17.02 7.23
C GLU A 110 -2.71 15.80 7.95
N LYS A 111 -2.52 14.66 7.33
CA LYS A 111 -2.87 13.36 7.89
C LYS A 111 -1.87 12.93 8.96
N VAL A 112 -2.37 12.50 10.11
CA VAL A 112 -1.59 11.99 11.23
C VAL A 112 -1.97 10.55 11.51
N GLN A 113 -0.99 9.66 11.45
CA GLN A 113 -1.09 8.27 11.87
C GLN A 113 -0.43 8.12 13.24
N LYS A 114 -1.14 7.49 14.18
CA LYS A 114 -0.64 7.29 15.54
C LYS A 114 -0.40 5.82 15.83
N GLY A 115 0.60 5.53 16.68
CA GLY A 115 0.91 4.17 17.10
C GLY A 115 1.61 4.11 18.46
N PHE A 116 1.94 2.92 18.93
CA PHE A 116 2.61 2.72 20.21
C PHE A 116 4.10 2.44 20.04
N GLY A 117 4.93 3.14 20.80
CA GLY A 117 6.38 2.98 20.75
C GLY A 117 6.96 3.29 19.35
N ASN A 118 8.05 2.61 19.00
CA ASN A 118 8.66 2.70 17.68
C ASN A 118 7.94 1.78 16.67
N PHE A 119 6.66 2.05 16.41
CA PHE A 119 5.84 1.22 15.52
C PHE A 119 6.33 1.19 14.06
N LEU A 120 7.16 2.15 13.63
CA LEU A 120 7.77 2.13 12.29
C LEU A 120 8.97 1.19 12.16
N GLU A 121 9.49 0.64 13.25
CA GLU A 121 10.60 -0.33 13.20
C GLU A 121 10.26 -1.58 12.39
N THR A 122 9.00 -1.99 12.39
CA THR A 122 8.52 -3.14 11.62
C THR A 122 8.67 -2.91 10.12
N PHE A 123 8.42 -1.69 9.64
CA PHE A 123 8.43 -1.33 8.22
C PHE A 123 9.78 -0.79 7.74
N GLN A 124 10.66 -0.41 8.65
CA GLN A 124 12.01 0.07 8.37
C GLN A 124 12.07 1.12 7.25
N PRO A 125 11.35 2.26 7.37
CA PRO A 125 11.40 3.30 6.36
C PRO A 125 12.83 3.78 6.15
N GLN A 126 13.17 4.17 4.93
CA GLN A 126 14.46 4.80 4.67
C GLN A 126 14.46 6.19 5.31
N MET A 127 15.21 6.35 6.39
CA MET A 127 15.40 7.65 7.03
C MET A 127 16.40 8.50 6.23
N LEU A 128 16.05 9.75 5.95
CA LEU A 128 16.93 10.75 5.33
C LEU A 128 17.70 11.54 6.39
N CYS A 129 17.02 11.84 7.51
CA CYS A 129 17.65 12.35 8.72
C CYS A 129 16.87 11.90 9.96
N GLY A 130 17.51 11.88 11.12
CA GLY A 130 16.93 11.39 12.37
C GLY A 130 16.79 9.87 12.43
N SER A 131 15.90 9.40 13.31
CA SER A 131 15.69 7.97 13.54
C SER A 131 14.23 7.66 13.87
N THR A 132 13.75 6.47 13.48
CA THR A 132 12.43 5.98 13.89
C THR A 132 12.32 5.82 15.41
N SER A 133 13.43 5.57 16.11
CA SER A 133 13.47 5.46 17.57
C SER A 133 13.04 6.75 18.29
N ASN A 134 13.07 7.90 17.62
CA ASN A 134 12.56 9.15 18.18
C ASN A 134 11.05 9.12 18.45
N LEU A 135 10.29 8.21 17.81
CA LEU A 135 8.90 7.95 18.18
C LEU A 135 8.72 7.39 19.60
N ASN A 136 9.77 6.92 20.27
CA ASN A 136 9.68 6.51 21.68
C ASN A 136 9.55 7.69 22.65
N PHE A 137 9.81 8.91 22.19
CA PHE A 137 9.71 10.10 23.01
C PHE A 137 8.38 10.83 22.77
N PRO A 138 7.76 11.37 23.83
CA PRO A 138 6.50 12.10 23.70
C PRO A 138 6.67 13.35 22.81
N ASN A 139 5.61 13.70 22.11
CA ASN A 139 5.54 14.88 21.22
C ASN A 139 6.60 14.92 20.11
N MET A 140 7.20 13.78 19.78
CA MET A 140 8.03 13.65 18.59
C MET A 140 7.18 13.23 17.38
N VAL A 141 7.51 13.78 16.22
CA VAL A 141 6.90 13.40 14.95
C VAL A 141 7.98 13.01 13.94
N LEU A 142 7.62 12.06 13.07
CA LEU A 142 8.35 11.81 11.83
C LEU A 142 7.49 12.29 10.67
N ILE A 143 8.12 12.97 9.73
CA ILE A 143 7.44 13.53 8.56
C ILE A 143 8.06 12.98 7.27
N PRO A 144 7.28 12.87 6.17
CA PRO A 144 7.84 12.47 4.89
C PRO A 144 8.69 13.58 4.25
N GLU A 145 9.59 13.19 3.35
CA GLU A 145 10.46 14.10 2.59
C GLU A 145 9.67 15.21 1.90
N SER A 146 8.58 14.86 1.24
CA SER A 146 7.70 15.81 0.53
C SER A 146 7.13 16.89 1.46
N MET A 147 6.79 16.54 2.71
CA MET A 147 6.33 17.52 3.70
C MET A 147 7.47 18.38 4.23
N ALA A 148 8.65 17.81 4.49
CA ALA A 148 9.81 18.59 4.93
C ALA A 148 10.17 19.68 3.92
N ILE A 149 10.19 19.33 2.63
CA ILE A 149 10.43 20.28 1.54
C ILE A 149 9.31 21.33 1.45
N ARG A 150 8.03 20.90 1.54
CA ARG A 150 6.87 21.80 1.44
C ARG A 150 6.80 22.79 2.61
N PHE A 151 7.14 22.34 3.84
CA PHE A 151 7.06 23.16 5.04
C PHE A 151 8.24 24.11 5.22
N TYR A 152 9.44 23.64 4.86
CA TYR A 152 10.69 24.33 5.21
C TYR A 152 11.65 24.54 4.04
N GLY A 153 11.34 24.03 2.85
CA GLY A 153 12.20 24.12 1.67
C GLY A 153 13.47 23.25 1.75
N GLN A 154 13.61 22.41 2.77
CA GLN A 154 14.81 21.58 3.00
C GLN A 154 14.46 20.30 3.77
N ILE A 155 15.38 19.31 3.70
CA ILE A 155 15.19 18.01 4.38
C ILE A 155 15.70 18.03 5.83
N ASP A 156 16.78 18.78 6.10
CA ASP A 156 17.34 18.87 7.45
C ASP A 156 16.51 19.83 8.31
N VAL A 157 15.52 19.25 8.97
CA VAL A 157 14.53 19.95 9.81
C VAL A 157 14.41 19.38 11.22
N ILE A 158 15.36 18.51 11.62
CA ILE A 158 15.36 17.92 12.96
C ILE A 158 15.37 19.01 14.02
N GLY A 159 14.56 18.83 15.08
CA GLY A 159 14.44 19.76 16.18
C GLY A 159 13.54 20.97 15.92
N LYS A 160 13.08 21.18 14.67
CA LYS A 160 12.06 22.21 14.39
C LYS A 160 10.72 21.79 14.97
N SER A 161 9.94 22.78 15.38
CA SER A 161 8.61 22.57 15.98
C SER A 161 7.50 22.74 14.94
N VAL A 162 6.49 21.90 15.05
CA VAL A 162 5.20 22.03 14.35
C VAL A 162 4.10 22.08 15.39
N THR A 163 3.21 23.05 15.31
CA THR A 163 2.22 23.29 16.35
C THR A 163 0.82 23.04 15.82
N THR A 164 0.03 22.25 16.53
CA THR A 164 -1.41 22.14 16.35
C THR A 164 -2.11 23.03 17.39
N GLU A 165 -3.44 23.11 17.32
CA GLU A 165 -4.23 23.88 18.29
C GLU A 165 -3.91 23.49 19.75
N ASN A 166 -3.67 22.20 20.03
CA ASN A 166 -3.56 21.66 21.37
C ASN A 166 -2.15 21.14 21.73
N THR A 167 -1.24 20.99 20.77
CA THR A 167 0.04 20.34 21.02
C THR A 167 1.13 20.90 20.10
N THR A 168 2.30 21.10 20.68
CA THR A 168 3.53 21.37 19.92
C THR A 168 4.34 20.07 19.81
N TYR A 169 4.62 19.68 18.57
CA TYR A 169 5.47 18.55 18.26
C TYR A 169 6.85 19.01 17.82
N THR A 170 7.85 18.18 18.07
CA THR A 170 9.21 18.36 17.57
C THR A 170 9.49 17.34 16.46
N ILE A 171 10.05 17.78 15.34
CA ILE A 171 10.44 16.88 14.26
C ILE A 171 11.65 16.05 14.70
N GLY A 172 11.46 14.76 14.88
CA GLY A 172 12.48 13.78 15.26
C GLY A 172 13.16 13.09 14.09
N GLY A 173 12.59 13.22 12.89
CA GLY A 173 13.19 12.64 11.69
C GLY A 173 12.36 12.88 10.43
N VAL A 174 13.05 12.73 9.31
CA VAL A 174 12.44 12.78 7.98
C VAL A 174 12.68 11.43 7.29
N TYR A 175 11.62 10.82 6.84
CA TYR A 175 11.68 9.59 6.08
C TYR A 175 11.43 9.86 4.59
N LYS A 176 12.05 9.03 3.73
CA LYS A 176 11.79 9.04 2.29
C LYS A 176 10.36 8.63 2.03
N ASP A 177 9.67 9.34 1.15
CA ASP A 177 8.28 9.06 0.80
C ASP A 177 8.07 7.60 0.43
N PHE A 178 7.05 6.99 0.99
CA PHE A 178 6.59 5.67 0.58
C PHE A 178 6.03 5.71 -0.84
N PRO A 179 6.20 4.64 -1.60
CA PRO A 179 5.54 4.49 -2.90
C PRO A 179 4.02 4.56 -2.74
N LYS A 180 3.32 5.04 -3.76
CA LYS A 180 1.85 5.14 -3.73
C LYS A 180 1.13 3.80 -3.56
N ASN A 181 1.79 2.69 -3.96
CA ASN A 181 1.30 1.32 -3.80
C ASN A 181 1.82 0.67 -2.50
N SER A 182 1.65 1.34 -1.40
CA SER A 182 2.04 0.87 -0.07
C SER A 182 0.93 1.05 0.96
N GLU A 183 0.98 0.25 2.03
CA GLU A 183 0.02 0.25 3.14
C GLU A 183 -0.09 1.62 3.81
N PHE A 184 1.06 2.27 4.01
CA PHE A 184 1.08 3.62 4.56
C PHE A 184 1.08 4.67 3.45
N GLU A 185 0.25 5.69 3.66
CA GLU A 185 0.39 6.96 2.98
C GLU A 185 1.54 7.77 3.60
N ASN A 186 1.94 8.85 2.94
CA ASN A 186 2.98 9.76 3.42
C ASN A 186 2.41 10.71 4.49
N ASN A 187 2.16 10.15 5.67
CA ASN A 187 1.52 10.81 6.81
C ASN A 187 2.57 11.35 7.79
N ILE A 188 2.14 12.23 8.68
CA ILE A 188 2.89 12.53 9.89
C ILE A 188 2.69 11.37 10.87
N PHE A 189 3.78 10.82 11.38
CA PHE A 189 3.75 9.74 12.36
C PHE A 189 4.06 10.28 13.75
N THR A 190 3.25 9.90 14.75
CA THR A 190 3.47 10.27 16.14
C THR A 190 3.03 9.15 17.09
N GLN A 191 3.53 9.22 18.33
CA GLN A 191 3.22 8.24 19.35
C GLN A 191 1.85 8.49 20.00
N LEU A 192 1.16 7.41 20.35
CA LEU A 192 0.05 7.43 21.30
C LEU A 192 0.58 7.38 22.75
N PRO A 193 -0.15 7.97 23.71
CA PRO A 193 0.19 7.82 25.13
C PRO A 193 0.28 6.34 25.53
N GLN A 194 1.33 5.96 26.26
CA GLN A 194 1.58 4.56 26.63
C GLN A 194 0.44 3.91 27.44
N LYS A 195 -0.34 4.68 28.17
CA LYS A 195 -1.51 4.21 28.93
C LYS A 195 -2.81 4.17 28.13
N GLU A 196 -2.79 4.66 26.89
CA GLU A 196 -3.97 4.70 26.02
C GLU A 196 -4.52 3.31 25.77
N ASN A 197 -5.75 3.06 26.20
CA ASN A 197 -6.47 1.79 25.99
C ASN A 197 -5.74 0.50 26.43
N GLN A 198 -4.74 0.59 27.32
CA GLN A 198 -3.89 -0.54 27.74
C GLN A 198 -4.69 -1.73 28.32
N ASN A 199 -5.83 -1.47 28.97
CA ASN A 199 -6.68 -2.48 29.60
C ASN A 199 -8.09 -2.54 28.98
N LYS A 200 -8.29 -1.96 27.79
CA LYS A 200 -9.61 -1.94 27.15
C LYS A 200 -9.75 -3.03 26.10
N TRP A 201 -10.18 -4.20 26.54
CA TRP A 201 -10.34 -5.40 25.72
C TRP A 201 -11.47 -5.32 24.68
N GLY A 202 -12.43 -4.42 24.83
CA GLY A 202 -13.54 -4.19 23.90
C GLY A 202 -13.29 -3.06 22.90
N ASN A 203 -12.10 -2.45 22.86
CA ASN A 203 -11.81 -1.33 21.96
C ASN A 203 -11.13 -1.81 20.66
N TRP A 204 -11.94 -2.18 19.69
CA TRP A 204 -11.51 -2.63 18.35
C TRP A 204 -11.11 -1.44 17.48
N ASN A 205 -9.89 -0.95 17.63
CA ASN A 205 -9.46 0.30 17.02
C ASN A 205 -8.01 0.33 16.55
N TYR A 206 -7.34 -0.83 16.49
CA TYR A 206 -5.93 -0.91 16.13
C TYR A 206 -5.64 -1.99 15.12
N TYR A 207 -4.74 -1.66 14.17
CA TYR A 207 -4.03 -2.64 13.34
C TYR A 207 -2.78 -3.13 14.05
N CYS A 208 -2.35 -4.34 13.73
CA CYS A 208 -1.05 -4.84 14.13
C CYS A 208 -0.32 -5.49 12.96
N TYR A 209 0.94 -5.12 12.82
CA TYR A 209 1.88 -5.76 11.90
C TYR A 209 3.04 -6.33 12.68
N LEU A 210 3.48 -7.53 12.30
CA LEU A 210 4.61 -8.22 12.90
C LEU A 210 5.69 -8.42 11.86
N ARG A 211 6.94 -8.16 12.21
CA ARG A 211 8.10 -8.57 11.42
C ARG A 211 8.72 -9.79 12.05
N LEU A 212 8.78 -10.87 11.30
CA LEU A 212 9.29 -12.16 11.74
C LEU A 212 10.75 -12.34 11.31
N ASP A 213 11.48 -13.17 12.03
CA ASP A 213 12.81 -13.64 11.63
C ASP A 213 12.74 -14.49 10.35
N HIS A 214 11.73 -15.37 10.27
CA HIS A 214 11.49 -16.20 9.08
C HIS A 214 9.99 -16.43 8.82
N PRO A 215 9.53 -16.38 7.55
CA PRO A 215 8.12 -16.60 7.20
C PRO A 215 7.58 -17.99 7.57
N ASN A 216 8.43 -19.01 7.67
CA ASN A 216 8.02 -20.37 8.01
C ASN A 216 7.49 -20.49 9.45
N ASN A 217 7.80 -19.52 10.32
CA ASN A 217 7.38 -19.52 11.74
C ASN A 217 5.95 -19.02 11.95
N VAL A 218 5.22 -18.66 10.88
CA VAL A 218 3.85 -18.14 10.93
C VAL A 218 2.94 -19.08 11.72
N LYS A 219 2.89 -20.38 11.37
CA LYS A 219 1.99 -21.34 12.03
C LYS A 219 2.28 -21.48 13.52
N GLU A 220 3.55 -21.56 13.89
CA GLU A 220 3.97 -21.63 15.29
C GLU A 220 3.52 -20.39 16.07
N ILE A 221 3.69 -19.21 15.48
CA ILE A 221 3.29 -17.95 16.12
C ILE A 221 1.75 -17.87 16.27
N GLU A 222 0.98 -18.31 15.26
CA GLU A 222 -0.48 -18.39 15.34
C GLU A 222 -0.94 -19.32 16.48
N GLU A 223 -0.32 -20.49 16.60
CA GLU A 223 -0.61 -21.47 17.66
C GLU A 223 -0.24 -20.92 19.06
N LEU A 224 0.97 -20.37 19.23
CA LEU A 224 1.42 -19.78 20.49
C LEU A 224 0.56 -18.58 20.90
N SER A 225 0.17 -17.75 19.96
CA SER A 225 -0.73 -16.63 20.19
C SER A 225 -2.11 -17.10 20.63
N THR A 226 -2.64 -18.12 19.98
CA THR A 226 -3.93 -18.74 20.36
C THR A 226 -3.88 -19.33 21.75
N GLN A 227 -2.81 -20.07 22.10
CA GLN A 227 -2.61 -20.63 23.44
C GLN A 227 -2.52 -19.53 24.51
N LYS A 228 -1.87 -18.41 24.22
CA LYS A 228 -1.81 -17.26 25.16
C LYS A 228 -3.19 -16.65 25.36
N LEU A 229 -3.96 -16.43 24.29
CA LEU A 229 -5.34 -15.91 24.37
C LEU A 229 -6.25 -16.83 25.18
N GLN A 230 -6.13 -18.14 25.00
CA GLN A 230 -6.93 -19.13 25.76
C GLN A 230 -6.63 -19.14 27.27
N LYS A 231 -5.48 -18.63 27.71
CA LYS A 231 -5.13 -18.49 29.14
C LYS A 231 -5.66 -17.21 29.77
N VAL A 232 -6.13 -16.26 28.97
CA VAL A 232 -6.80 -15.06 29.47
C VAL A 232 -8.22 -15.40 29.94
N ASP A 233 -8.82 -14.54 30.74
CA ASP A 233 -10.15 -14.72 31.37
C ASP A 233 -11.19 -15.27 30.38
N ASN A 234 -12.11 -16.12 30.89
CA ASN A 234 -13.18 -16.76 30.12
C ASN A 234 -14.09 -15.78 29.38
N ASN A 235 -14.26 -14.56 29.90
CA ASN A 235 -15.02 -13.50 29.22
C ASN A 235 -14.37 -13.07 27.89
N ILE A 236 -13.05 -13.18 27.76
CA ILE A 236 -12.31 -12.83 26.56
C ILE A 236 -12.33 -13.99 25.58
N LYS A 237 -12.32 -15.24 26.08
CA LYS A 237 -12.48 -16.44 25.23
C LYS A 237 -13.77 -16.42 24.44
N ASN A 238 -14.85 -15.90 25.04
CA ASN A 238 -16.17 -15.83 24.41
C ASN A 238 -16.24 -14.79 23.26
N LEU A 239 -15.21 -13.93 23.13
CA LEU A 239 -15.09 -13.03 21.97
C LEU A 239 -14.60 -13.76 20.71
N PHE A 240 -14.13 -15.00 20.85
CA PHE A 240 -13.52 -15.75 19.75
C PHE A 240 -14.28 -17.08 19.51
N ASP A 241 -15.04 -17.13 18.44
CA ASP A 241 -15.88 -18.29 18.11
C ASP A 241 -15.11 -19.45 17.46
N LYS A 242 -13.80 -19.32 17.27
CA LYS A 242 -12.99 -20.27 16.53
C LYS A 242 -11.89 -20.89 17.36
N THR A 243 -11.54 -22.15 17.08
CA THR A 243 -10.44 -22.87 17.76
C THR A 243 -9.07 -22.17 17.53
N ASN A 244 -8.87 -21.62 16.33
CA ASN A 244 -7.70 -20.83 15.95
C ASN A 244 -8.14 -19.44 15.47
N PRO A 245 -8.32 -18.49 16.37
CA PRO A 245 -8.88 -17.18 16.03
C PRO A 245 -7.85 -16.18 15.50
N ILE A 246 -6.59 -16.57 15.34
CA ILE A 246 -5.51 -15.69 14.86
C ILE A 246 -4.99 -16.19 13.53
N ARG A 247 -4.79 -15.26 12.61
CA ARG A 247 -4.16 -15.48 11.31
C ARG A 247 -3.16 -14.37 11.03
N LEU A 248 -1.99 -14.75 10.51
CA LEU A 248 -0.96 -13.84 10.03
C LEU A 248 -0.99 -13.78 8.51
N THR A 249 -1.50 -12.70 7.96
CA THR A 249 -1.61 -12.49 6.51
C THR A 249 -0.35 -11.78 6.01
N PRO A 250 0.38 -12.35 5.02
CA PRO A 250 1.54 -11.68 4.43
C PRO A 250 1.20 -10.26 3.96
N LEU A 251 2.11 -9.30 4.17
CA LEU A 251 1.88 -7.90 3.80
C LEU A 251 1.54 -7.72 2.31
N THR A 252 2.07 -8.58 1.43
CA THR A 252 1.74 -8.58 0.00
C THR A 252 0.33 -9.07 -0.33
N GLU A 253 -0.32 -9.76 0.62
CA GLU A 253 -1.67 -10.29 0.46
C GLU A 253 -2.74 -9.36 1.05
N THR A 254 -2.35 -8.41 1.90
CA THR A 254 -3.30 -7.49 2.56
C THR A 254 -4.13 -6.68 1.57
N HIS A 255 -3.52 -6.29 0.45
CA HIS A 255 -4.19 -5.56 -0.64
C HIS A 255 -5.29 -6.38 -1.34
N PHE A 256 -5.20 -7.70 -1.31
CA PHE A 256 -6.17 -8.63 -1.91
C PHE A 256 -7.08 -9.28 -0.86
N SER A 257 -6.96 -8.90 0.40
CA SER A 257 -7.74 -9.47 1.48
C SER A 257 -9.21 -9.11 1.36
N VAL A 258 -10.08 -10.11 1.52
CA VAL A 258 -11.55 -9.95 1.44
C VAL A 258 -12.11 -9.16 2.63
N ILE A 259 -11.33 -9.02 3.71
CA ILE A 259 -11.75 -8.33 4.94
C ILE A 259 -12.08 -6.87 4.67
N ASN A 260 -11.30 -6.22 3.82
CA ASN A 260 -11.53 -4.83 3.45
C ASN A 260 -12.23 -4.76 2.09
N LYS A 261 -13.51 -4.35 2.07
CA LYS A 261 -14.36 -4.29 0.86
C LYS A 261 -13.82 -3.36 -0.25
N ASN A 262 -12.86 -2.51 0.07
CA ASN A 262 -12.24 -1.56 -0.87
C ASN A 262 -10.94 -2.08 -1.49
N ASN A 263 -10.54 -3.31 -1.19
CA ASN A 263 -9.29 -3.88 -1.66
C ASN A 263 -9.41 -4.41 -3.11
N ALA A 264 -8.27 -4.49 -3.77
CA ALA A 264 -8.19 -5.06 -5.11
C ALA A 264 -8.62 -6.54 -5.11
N ASN A 265 -9.31 -6.94 -6.18
CA ASN A 265 -9.73 -8.32 -6.35
C ASN A 265 -8.88 -8.98 -7.45
N ARG A 266 -8.22 -10.09 -7.12
CA ARG A 266 -7.42 -10.85 -8.09
C ARG A 266 -8.22 -11.28 -9.31
N SER A 267 -9.49 -11.64 -9.14
CA SER A 267 -10.35 -11.99 -10.27
C SER A 267 -10.53 -10.80 -11.24
N THR A 268 -10.65 -9.59 -10.70
CA THR A 268 -10.72 -8.36 -11.50
C THR A 268 -9.42 -8.13 -12.27
N ILE A 269 -8.27 -8.37 -11.67
CA ILE A 269 -6.95 -8.25 -12.36
C ILE A 269 -6.87 -9.23 -13.52
N TYR A 270 -7.23 -10.50 -13.34
CA TYR A 270 -7.24 -11.49 -14.42
C TYR A 270 -8.25 -11.14 -15.53
N LEU A 271 -9.42 -10.62 -15.16
CA LEU A 271 -10.40 -10.13 -16.12
C LEU A 271 -9.84 -8.97 -16.96
N LEU A 272 -9.24 -7.97 -16.30
CA LEU A 272 -8.61 -6.84 -16.98
C LEU A 272 -7.46 -7.28 -17.90
N LEU A 273 -6.63 -8.22 -17.47
CA LEU A 273 -5.57 -8.80 -18.28
C LEU A 273 -6.13 -9.47 -19.54
N SER A 274 -7.19 -10.26 -19.38
CA SER A 274 -7.86 -10.95 -20.49
C SER A 274 -8.44 -9.95 -21.49
N ILE A 275 -9.12 -8.90 -21.00
CA ILE A 275 -9.68 -7.82 -21.83
C ILE A 275 -8.56 -7.09 -22.58
N SER A 276 -7.46 -6.74 -21.92
CA SER A 276 -6.35 -6.03 -22.54
C SER A 276 -5.71 -6.83 -23.67
N LEU A 277 -5.56 -8.14 -23.46
CA LEU A 277 -5.03 -9.04 -24.48
C LEU A 277 -5.97 -9.15 -25.68
N LEU A 278 -7.28 -9.28 -25.46
CA LEU A 278 -8.29 -9.31 -26.52
C LEU A 278 -8.30 -8.02 -27.34
N ILE A 279 -8.18 -6.85 -26.70
CA ILE A 279 -8.11 -5.56 -27.39
C ILE A 279 -6.91 -5.53 -28.35
N VAL A 280 -5.74 -5.98 -27.91
CA VAL A 280 -4.51 -6.02 -28.73
C VAL A 280 -4.67 -7.01 -29.89
N ILE A 281 -5.26 -8.19 -29.65
CA ILE A 281 -5.51 -9.19 -30.70
C ILE A 281 -6.45 -8.63 -31.76
N ILE A 282 -7.58 -8.03 -31.37
CA ILE A 282 -8.55 -7.44 -32.29
C ILE A 282 -7.90 -6.32 -33.11
N ALA A 283 -7.15 -5.43 -32.47
CA ALA A 283 -6.43 -4.37 -33.16
C ALA A 283 -5.39 -4.91 -34.18
N SER A 284 -4.69 -5.99 -33.80
CA SER A 284 -3.72 -6.66 -34.67
C SER A 284 -4.39 -7.32 -35.88
N ILE A 285 -5.54 -7.97 -35.68
CA ILE A 285 -6.33 -8.56 -36.76
C ILE A 285 -6.84 -7.47 -37.73
N ASN A 286 -7.37 -6.36 -37.21
CA ASN A 286 -7.80 -5.23 -38.00
C ASN A 286 -6.64 -4.66 -38.83
N PHE A 287 -5.47 -4.49 -38.25
CA PHE A 287 -4.27 -4.04 -38.95
C PHE A 287 -3.85 -5.02 -40.05
N MET A 288 -3.85 -6.32 -39.77
CA MET A 288 -3.51 -7.34 -40.77
C MET A 288 -4.50 -7.34 -41.95
N ASN A 289 -5.81 -7.30 -41.67
CA ASN A 289 -6.85 -7.27 -42.71
C ASN A 289 -6.70 -6.05 -43.61
N PHE A 290 -6.41 -4.88 -43.00
CA PHE A 290 -6.15 -3.66 -43.78
C PHE A 290 -4.88 -3.79 -44.63
N SER A 291 -3.78 -4.31 -44.07
CA SER A 291 -2.52 -4.51 -44.78
C SER A 291 -2.65 -5.51 -45.94
N LEU A 292 -3.42 -6.59 -45.74
CA LEU A 292 -3.71 -7.59 -46.79
C LEU A 292 -4.60 -7.02 -47.91
N ALA A 293 -5.59 -6.20 -47.57
CA ALA A 293 -6.44 -5.55 -48.57
C ALA A 293 -5.66 -4.57 -49.50
N GLU A 294 -4.58 -3.98 -48.97
CA GLU A 294 -3.69 -3.11 -49.77
C GLU A 294 -2.68 -3.89 -50.65
N ALA A 295 -2.34 -5.13 -50.31
CA ALA A 295 -1.28 -5.89 -50.97
C ALA A 295 -1.54 -6.09 -52.51
N PRO A 296 -2.75 -6.47 -53.01
CA PRO A 296 -3.00 -6.63 -54.45
C PRO A 296 -2.86 -5.35 -55.25
N MET A 297 -3.09 -4.19 -54.62
CA MET A 297 -2.97 -2.90 -55.26
C MET A 297 -1.53 -2.41 -55.40
N ARG A 298 -0.61 -2.98 -54.62
CA ARG A 298 0.84 -2.74 -54.75
C ARG A 298 1.45 -3.56 -55.88
N ILE A 299 0.92 -4.75 -56.18
CA ILE A 299 1.44 -5.68 -57.21
C ILE A 299 1.08 -5.21 -58.61
N LYS A 300 -0.05 -4.50 -58.81
CA LYS A 300 -0.47 -3.99 -60.14
C LYS A 300 0.39 -2.82 -60.68
N LYS A 301 1.47 -2.45 -60.03
CA LYS A 301 2.33 -1.31 -60.41
C LYS A 301 3.70 -1.69 -60.97
N TYR A 302 3.94 -2.98 -61.25
CA TYR A 302 5.12 -3.47 -61.98
C TYR A 302 4.75 -4.06 -63.31
#